data_fb68fe0ecf6c9dd431f9af6c5d19d483
#
_entry.id   fb68fe0ecf6c9dd431f9af6c5d19d483
#
_cell.length_a   1.000
_cell.length_b   1.000
_cell.length_c   1.000
_cell.angle_alpha   90.00
_cell.angle_beta   90.00
_cell.angle_gamma   90.00
#
_symmetry.space_group_name_H-M   'P 1'
#
loop_
_entity.id
_entity.type
_entity.pdbx_description
1 polymer ?
#
loop_
_entity_poly.entity_id
_entity_poly.type
_entity_poly.pdbx_seq_one_letter_code
_entity_poly.pdbx_strand_id
1 'polypeptide(L)'
;MEIFDLYDENRIKTGKTMIGGDKTPVGYHRMVVHICIFGSDGRMLIQQRQPFKKGWSNMWDVSVGGSAVSGDTSLSAAVREVREELGIKLDTAQLRRFITIDTGRVFDDWYAVNMDIDPSELHLQYEEVQNAKWADIDGIKSMIDKGIFIPYHKSFIDMLFHFSHNSGMITKGDVS
;
A
#
# COMPACT_ATOMS: atom_id res chain seq x y z
N MET A 1 -17.06 4.54 12.22
CA MET A 1 -16.52 5.82 11.69
C MET A 1 -15.09 5.89 12.19
N GLU A 2 -14.12 5.91 11.27
CA GLU A 2 -12.70 5.92 11.62
C GLU A 2 -12.25 7.30 12.07
N ILE A 3 -11.30 7.35 12.98
CA ILE A 3 -10.64 8.56 13.46
C ILE A 3 -9.16 8.46 13.13
N PHE A 4 -8.58 9.51 12.56
CA PHE A 4 -7.19 9.56 12.17
C PHE A 4 -6.44 10.59 13.01
N ASP A 5 -5.22 10.23 13.44
CA ASP A 5 -4.31 11.19 14.05
C ASP A 5 -3.79 12.19 13.01
N LEU A 6 -3.63 13.45 13.42
CA LEU A 6 -3.03 14.49 12.60
C LEU A 6 -1.57 14.70 12.98
N TYR A 7 -0.75 14.81 11.97
CA TYR A 7 0.70 15.02 12.07
C TYR A 7 1.07 16.41 11.55
N ASP A 8 2.14 16.97 12.08
CA ASP A 8 2.79 18.15 11.52
C ASP A 8 3.69 17.80 10.32
N GLU A 9 4.33 18.78 9.73
CA GLU A 9 5.26 18.62 8.60
C GLU A 9 6.49 17.77 8.90
N ASN A 10 6.84 17.62 10.19
CA ASN A 10 7.96 16.82 10.67
C ASN A 10 7.55 15.38 11.05
N ARG A 11 6.31 14.97 10.71
CA ARG A 11 5.71 13.67 11.08
C ARG A 11 5.54 13.46 12.58
N ILE A 12 5.38 14.53 13.35
CA ILE A 12 5.12 14.44 14.79
C ILE A 12 3.60 14.48 15.00
N LYS A 13 3.07 13.54 15.80
CA LYS A 13 1.66 13.57 16.19
C LYS A 13 1.35 14.85 16.95
N THR A 14 0.34 15.58 16.50
CA THR A 14 -0.03 16.89 17.08
C THR A 14 -0.98 16.78 18.29
N GLY A 15 -1.47 15.57 18.59
CA GLY A 15 -2.54 15.34 19.54
C GLY A 15 -3.94 15.69 19.03
N LYS A 16 -4.06 16.19 17.81
CA LYS A 16 -5.33 16.44 17.13
C LYS A 16 -5.73 15.24 16.27
N THR A 17 -7.02 15.10 16.04
CA THR A 17 -7.60 14.05 15.22
C THR A 17 -8.55 14.62 14.18
N MET A 18 -8.90 13.80 13.18
CA MET A 18 -9.95 14.08 12.19
C MET A 18 -10.82 12.87 11.98
N ILE A 19 -12.02 13.09 11.44
CA ILE A 19 -12.94 12.02 11.06
C ILE A 19 -12.62 11.54 9.66
N GLY A 20 -12.65 10.22 9.46
CA GLY A 20 -12.48 9.60 8.13
C GLY A 20 -13.57 10.05 7.16
N GLY A 21 -13.15 10.38 5.94
CA GLY A 21 -14.01 10.95 4.90
C GLY A 21 -13.91 12.47 4.78
N ASP A 22 -13.44 13.18 5.80
CA ASP A 22 -13.18 14.61 5.74
C ASP A 22 -11.86 14.90 5.00
N LYS A 23 -11.73 16.16 4.54
CA LYS A 23 -10.46 16.62 3.96
C LYS A 23 -9.46 16.92 5.07
N THR A 24 -8.24 16.42 4.94
CA THR A 24 -7.15 16.77 5.85
C THR A 24 -6.99 18.30 5.93
N PRO A 25 -7.03 18.91 7.13
CA PRO A 25 -6.90 20.36 7.27
C PRO A 25 -5.57 20.88 6.74
N VAL A 26 -5.54 22.14 6.32
CA VAL A 26 -4.31 22.80 5.83
C VAL A 26 -3.27 22.85 6.96
N GLY A 27 -2.02 22.53 6.64
CA GLY A 27 -0.92 22.49 7.60
C GLY A 27 -0.84 21.21 8.43
N TYR A 28 -1.70 20.24 8.13
CA TYR A 28 -1.66 18.92 8.78
C TYR A 28 -1.56 17.80 7.74
N HIS A 29 -1.05 16.66 8.18
CA HIS A 29 -0.97 15.42 7.43
C HIS A 29 -1.71 14.32 8.17
N ARG A 30 -2.29 13.39 7.45
CA ARG A 30 -2.68 12.07 7.95
C ARG A 30 -1.72 11.03 7.40
N MET A 31 -1.75 9.83 7.95
CA MET A 31 -0.87 8.75 7.51
C MET A 31 -1.67 7.70 6.72
N VAL A 32 -1.12 7.31 5.59
CA VAL A 32 -1.60 6.24 4.73
C VAL A 32 -0.47 5.22 4.57
N VAL A 33 -0.82 3.98 4.40
CA VAL A 33 0.12 2.89 4.18
C VAL A 33 -0.26 2.13 2.93
N HIS A 34 0.75 1.76 2.14
CA HIS A 34 0.62 0.82 1.04
C HIS A 34 1.58 -0.33 1.24
N ILE A 35 1.12 -1.53 0.98
CA ILE A 35 1.92 -2.74 1.11
C ILE A 35 1.95 -3.46 -0.23
N CYS A 36 3.15 -3.77 -0.70
CA CYS A 36 3.40 -4.56 -1.88
C CYS A 36 3.91 -5.95 -1.46
N ILE A 37 3.13 -6.99 -1.74
CA ILE A 37 3.50 -8.38 -1.47
C ILE A 37 4.05 -8.96 -2.76
N PHE A 38 5.30 -9.44 -2.73
CA PHE A 38 5.98 -10.03 -3.87
C PHE A 38 6.20 -11.53 -3.66
N GLY A 39 5.91 -12.31 -4.69
CA GLY A 39 6.24 -13.73 -4.72
C GLY A 39 7.70 -13.98 -5.09
N SER A 40 8.19 -15.18 -4.80
CA SER A 40 9.55 -15.63 -5.16
C SER A 40 9.79 -15.65 -6.68
N ASP A 41 8.71 -15.67 -7.47
CA ASP A 41 8.74 -15.59 -8.94
C ASP A 41 8.78 -14.15 -9.47
N GLY A 42 8.88 -13.15 -8.59
CA GLY A 42 8.99 -11.73 -8.93
C GLY A 42 7.67 -11.05 -9.30
N ARG A 43 6.52 -11.73 -9.15
CA ARG A 43 5.20 -11.11 -9.36
C ARG A 43 4.74 -10.40 -8.09
N MET A 44 3.89 -9.38 -8.25
CA MET A 44 3.20 -8.70 -7.16
C MET A 44 1.79 -9.26 -6.99
N LEU A 45 1.37 -9.55 -5.77
CA LEU A 45 -0.03 -9.76 -5.46
C LEU A 45 -0.76 -8.43 -5.63
N ILE A 46 -1.80 -8.41 -6.45
CA ILE A 46 -2.65 -7.23 -6.67
C ILE A 46 -4.07 -7.54 -6.24
N GLN A 47 -4.78 -6.53 -5.75
CA GLN A 47 -6.17 -6.63 -5.33
C GLN A 47 -7.10 -5.87 -6.26
N GLN A 48 -8.35 -6.30 -6.35
CA GLN A 48 -9.40 -5.53 -7.02
C GLN A 48 -10.37 -4.97 -6.00
N ARG A 49 -10.53 -3.65 -6.02
CA ARG A 49 -11.43 -2.93 -5.13
C ARG A 49 -12.89 -3.24 -5.43
N GLN A 50 -13.72 -3.23 -4.41
CA GLN A 50 -15.16 -3.44 -4.60
C GLN A 50 -15.79 -2.34 -5.46
N PRO A 51 -16.80 -2.68 -6.29
CA PRO A 51 -17.44 -1.72 -7.20
C PRO A 51 -18.25 -0.63 -6.48
N PHE A 52 -18.61 -0.81 -5.21
CA PHE A 52 -19.32 0.17 -4.41
C PHE A 52 -18.41 1.11 -3.61
N LYS A 53 -17.09 0.99 -3.70
CA LYS A 53 -16.15 1.91 -3.06
C LYS A 53 -16.22 3.30 -3.70
N LYS A 54 -16.21 4.36 -2.88
CA LYS A 54 -16.28 5.76 -3.35
C LYS A 54 -15.06 6.18 -4.16
N GLY A 55 -13.87 5.64 -3.85
CA GLY A 55 -12.62 5.94 -4.55
C GLY A 55 -12.14 4.75 -5.36
N TRP A 56 -11.75 4.97 -6.63
CA TRP A 56 -11.20 3.95 -7.52
C TRP A 56 -12.05 2.67 -7.58
N SER A 57 -13.38 2.85 -7.72
CA SER A 57 -14.38 1.78 -7.78
C SER A 57 -14.01 0.75 -8.84
N ASN A 58 -14.06 -0.54 -8.48
CA ASN A 58 -13.83 -1.69 -9.37
C ASN A 58 -12.42 -1.76 -10.01
N MET A 59 -11.49 -0.89 -9.61
CA MET A 59 -10.13 -0.87 -10.15
C MET A 59 -9.21 -1.84 -9.39
N TRP A 60 -8.20 -2.30 -10.09
CA TRP A 60 -7.09 -3.03 -9.49
C TRP A 60 -6.12 -2.05 -8.83
N ASP A 61 -5.48 -2.51 -7.78
CA ASP A 61 -4.53 -1.75 -6.96
C ASP A 61 -3.37 -2.67 -6.53
N VAL A 62 -2.34 -2.09 -5.91
CA VAL A 62 -1.30 -2.84 -5.23
C VAL A 62 -1.90 -3.76 -4.15
N SER A 63 -1.08 -4.54 -3.46
CA SER A 63 -1.58 -5.64 -2.62
C SER A 63 -2.55 -5.19 -1.53
N VAL A 64 -2.22 -4.12 -0.79
CA VAL A 64 -3.06 -3.56 0.28
C VAL A 64 -2.82 -2.06 0.38
N GLY A 65 -3.85 -1.30 0.71
CA GLY A 65 -3.74 0.13 0.97
C GLY A 65 -4.78 0.63 1.97
N GLY A 66 -4.33 1.33 3.00
CA GLY A 66 -5.24 1.83 4.04
C GLY A 66 -4.74 3.04 4.79
N SER A 67 -5.54 3.51 5.73
CA SER A 67 -5.21 4.67 6.56
C SER A 67 -4.87 4.25 7.99
N ALA A 68 -3.83 4.83 8.56
CA ALA A 68 -3.54 4.66 9.99
C ALA A 68 -4.65 5.31 10.83
N VAL A 69 -5.35 4.50 11.62
CA VAL A 69 -6.35 5.02 12.58
C VAL A 69 -5.66 5.60 13.81
N SER A 70 -6.42 6.37 14.59
CA SER A 70 -5.87 6.99 15.81
C SER A 70 -5.31 5.95 16.77
N GLY A 71 -4.09 6.18 17.21
CA GLY A 71 -3.32 5.25 18.03
C GLY A 71 -2.35 4.37 17.23
N ASP A 72 -2.58 4.17 15.93
CA ASP A 72 -1.65 3.42 15.10
C ASP A 72 -0.28 4.13 14.94
N THR A 73 0.73 3.31 14.73
CA THR A 73 1.94 3.70 14.00
C THR A 73 1.76 3.31 12.54
N SER A 74 2.61 3.84 11.65
CA SER A 74 2.62 3.41 10.25
C SER A 74 2.76 1.89 10.11
N LEU A 75 3.65 1.28 10.90
CA LEU A 75 3.91 -0.16 10.86
C LEU A 75 2.73 -0.97 11.40
N SER A 76 2.11 -0.56 12.52
CA SER A 76 0.92 -1.25 13.04
C SER A 76 -0.26 -1.16 12.09
N ALA A 77 -0.45 -0.01 11.44
CA ALA A 77 -1.46 0.16 10.40
C ALA A 77 -1.23 -0.81 9.23
N ALA A 78 0.01 -0.92 8.74
CA ALA A 78 0.34 -1.83 7.65
C ALA A 78 0.02 -3.29 7.98
N VAL A 79 0.38 -3.76 9.18
CA VAL A 79 0.05 -5.13 9.63
C VAL A 79 -1.45 -5.33 9.79
N ARG A 80 -2.15 -4.35 10.35
CA ARG A 80 -3.61 -4.40 10.54
C ARG A 80 -4.33 -4.50 9.19
N GLU A 81 -4.01 -3.62 8.24
CA GLU A 81 -4.65 -3.59 6.91
C GLU A 81 -4.44 -4.90 6.15
N VAL A 82 -3.22 -5.47 6.15
CA VAL A 82 -2.95 -6.77 5.52
C VAL A 82 -3.78 -7.88 6.14
N ARG A 83 -3.94 -7.85 7.46
CA ARG A 83 -4.78 -8.84 8.17
C ARG A 83 -6.26 -8.65 7.88
N GLU A 84 -6.74 -7.41 7.83
CA GLU A 84 -8.16 -7.08 7.61
C GLU A 84 -8.57 -7.36 6.16
N GLU A 85 -7.81 -6.84 5.18
CA GLU A 85 -8.17 -6.95 3.76
C GLU A 85 -7.93 -8.34 3.15
N LEU A 86 -6.85 -9.04 3.57
CA LEU A 86 -6.43 -10.30 2.96
C LEU A 86 -6.44 -11.51 3.91
N GLY A 87 -6.67 -11.30 5.22
CA GLY A 87 -6.62 -12.37 6.21
C GLY A 87 -5.22 -12.86 6.57
N ILE A 88 -4.16 -12.22 6.07
CA ILE A 88 -2.78 -12.63 6.27
C ILE A 88 -2.26 -12.10 7.62
N LYS A 89 -1.63 -12.98 8.39
CA LYS A 89 -0.90 -12.58 9.61
C LYS A 89 0.56 -12.35 9.26
N LEU A 90 0.99 -11.08 9.35
CA LEU A 90 2.39 -10.69 9.19
C LEU A 90 3.05 -10.41 10.53
N ASP A 91 4.32 -10.80 10.64
CA ASP A 91 5.21 -10.25 11.65
C ASP A 91 5.72 -8.87 11.18
N THR A 92 5.78 -7.91 12.08
CA THR A 92 6.32 -6.58 11.81
C THR A 92 7.75 -6.62 11.26
N ALA A 93 8.55 -7.62 11.66
CA ALA A 93 9.92 -7.82 11.18
C ALA A 93 10.00 -8.17 9.68
N GLN A 94 8.90 -8.66 9.08
CA GLN A 94 8.86 -8.99 7.65
C GLN A 94 8.60 -7.77 6.77
N LEU A 95 8.01 -6.71 7.33
CA LEU A 95 7.66 -5.51 6.59
C LEU A 95 8.84 -4.54 6.52
N ARG A 96 9.26 -4.22 5.32
CA ARG A 96 10.30 -3.23 5.07
C ARG A 96 9.69 -1.98 4.42
N ARG A 97 9.65 -0.87 5.18
CA ARG A 97 9.32 0.43 4.60
C ARG A 97 10.50 0.89 3.73
N PHE A 98 10.23 1.12 2.46
CA PHE A 98 11.28 1.50 1.51
C PHE A 98 11.15 2.95 1.02
N ILE A 99 9.96 3.56 1.09
CA ILE A 99 9.76 4.95 0.71
C ILE A 99 8.62 5.57 1.54
N THR A 100 8.70 6.87 1.74
CA THR A 100 7.61 7.73 2.21
C THR A 100 7.43 8.85 1.19
N ILE A 101 6.20 9.07 0.76
CA ILE A 101 5.84 10.18 -0.14
C ILE A 101 5.04 11.19 0.66
N ASP A 102 5.54 12.43 0.75
CA ASP A 102 4.79 13.55 1.29
C ASP A 102 4.00 14.22 0.15
N THR A 103 2.68 14.15 0.24
CA THR A 103 1.77 14.76 -0.73
C THR A 103 1.30 16.16 -0.31
N GLY A 104 1.86 16.72 0.77
CA GLY A 104 1.44 17.98 1.39
C GLY A 104 0.22 17.85 2.30
N ARG A 105 -0.42 16.68 2.36
CA ARG A 105 -1.57 16.38 3.24
C ARG A 105 -1.60 14.96 3.75
N VAL A 106 -0.75 14.12 3.20
CA VAL A 106 -0.65 12.71 3.53
C VAL A 106 0.81 12.34 3.55
N PHE A 107 1.25 11.67 4.60
CA PHE A 107 2.43 10.84 4.57
C PHE A 107 2.02 9.46 4.09
N ASP A 108 2.47 9.11 2.91
CA ASP A 108 2.17 7.83 2.26
C ASP A 108 3.38 6.91 2.39
N ASP A 109 3.29 5.95 3.30
CA ASP A 109 4.34 5.00 3.61
C ASP A 109 4.18 3.70 2.82
N TRP A 110 5.18 3.35 2.04
CA TRP A 110 5.20 2.17 1.20
C TRP A 110 6.09 1.07 1.77
N TYR A 111 5.50 -0.11 1.91
CA TYR A 111 6.13 -1.29 2.46
C TYR A 111 6.26 -2.38 1.40
N ALA A 112 7.32 -3.18 1.49
CA ALA A 112 7.47 -4.40 0.72
C ALA A 112 7.64 -5.60 1.67
N VAL A 113 7.06 -6.72 1.28
CA VAL A 113 7.26 -8.03 1.90
C VAL A 113 7.32 -9.10 0.82
N ASN A 114 8.22 -10.07 0.99
CA ASN A 114 8.33 -11.23 0.10
C ASN A 114 7.63 -12.41 0.75
N MET A 115 6.63 -12.97 0.07
CA MET A 115 5.82 -14.06 0.58
C MET A 115 5.13 -14.80 -0.56
N ASP A 116 5.23 -16.12 -0.58
CA ASP A 116 4.47 -16.95 -1.50
C ASP A 116 3.14 -17.34 -0.87
N ILE A 117 2.05 -17.04 -1.56
CA ILE A 117 0.68 -17.26 -1.09
C ILE A 117 -0.14 -17.78 -2.27
N ASP A 118 -0.99 -18.76 -2.03
CA ASP A 118 -2.06 -19.10 -2.98
C ASP A 118 -3.19 -18.08 -2.82
N PRO A 119 -3.52 -17.26 -3.86
CA PRO A 119 -4.62 -16.31 -3.77
C PRO A 119 -5.98 -16.92 -3.43
N SER A 120 -6.17 -18.22 -3.69
CA SER A 120 -7.38 -18.95 -3.33
C SER A 120 -7.55 -19.21 -1.82
N GLU A 121 -6.46 -19.10 -1.05
CA GLU A 121 -6.47 -19.26 0.40
C GLU A 121 -6.69 -17.92 1.15
N LEU A 122 -6.76 -16.80 0.43
CA LEU A 122 -6.98 -15.49 1.03
C LEU A 122 -8.39 -15.34 1.58
N HIS A 123 -8.50 -14.66 2.71
CA HIS A 123 -9.77 -14.26 3.30
C HIS A 123 -10.01 -12.78 3.00
N LEU A 124 -10.59 -12.52 1.82
CA LEU A 124 -10.82 -11.16 1.35
C LEU A 124 -11.94 -10.49 2.16
N GLN A 125 -11.65 -9.28 2.67
CA GLN A 125 -12.64 -8.45 3.34
C GLN A 125 -13.65 -7.94 2.30
N TYR A 126 -14.89 -8.41 2.40
CA TYR A 126 -15.95 -8.10 1.43
C TYR A 126 -16.16 -6.60 1.19
N GLU A 127 -16.02 -5.78 2.22
CA GLU A 127 -16.24 -4.33 2.14
C GLU A 127 -15.14 -3.61 1.34
N GLU A 128 -13.99 -4.23 1.16
CA GLU A 128 -12.82 -3.61 0.54
C GLU A 128 -12.42 -4.28 -0.77
N VAL A 129 -12.27 -5.60 -0.76
CA VAL A 129 -11.62 -6.39 -1.81
C VAL A 129 -12.58 -7.40 -2.42
N GLN A 130 -12.73 -7.38 -3.76
CA GLN A 130 -13.54 -8.38 -4.45
C GLN A 130 -12.71 -9.52 -5.05
N ASN A 131 -11.44 -9.30 -5.35
CA ASN A 131 -10.55 -10.29 -5.97
C ASN A 131 -9.09 -9.99 -5.68
N ALA A 132 -8.24 -11.01 -5.76
CA ALA A 132 -6.78 -10.88 -5.69
C ALA A 132 -6.12 -11.87 -6.65
N LYS A 133 -4.97 -11.48 -7.23
CA LYS A 133 -4.18 -12.34 -8.12
C LYS A 133 -2.73 -11.89 -8.20
N TRP A 134 -1.86 -12.75 -8.64
CA TRP A 134 -0.50 -12.41 -9.00
C TRP A 134 -0.44 -11.73 -10.37
N ALA A 135 0.38 -10.69 -10.49
CA ALA A 135 0.64 -9.99 -11.75
C ALA A 135 2.12 -9.60 -11.86
N ASP A 136 2.66 -9.72 -13.06
CA ASP A 136 3.98 -9.20 -13.38
C ASP A 136 3.92 -7.70 -13.71
N ILE A 137 5.09 -7.08 -13.81
CA ILE A 137 5.22 -5.65 -14.04
C ILE A 137 4.58 -5.20 -15.34
N ASP A 138 4.71 -5.98 -16.42
CA ASP A 138 4.16 -5.64 -17.73
C ASP A 138 2.64 -5.77 -17.76
N GLY A 139 2.12 -6.79 -17.07
CA GLY A 139 0.70 -6.97 -16.85
C GLY A 139 0.08 -5.78 -16.12
N ILE A 140 0.70 -5.30 -15.02
CA ILE A 140 0.22 -4.12 -14.29
C ILE A 140 0.26 -2.87 -15.18
N LYS A 141 1.36 -2.63 -15.90
CA LYS A 141 1.46 -1.48 -16.83
C LYS A 141 0.41 -1.53 -17.92
N SER A 142 0.14 -2.72 -18.48
CA SER A 142 -0.94 -2.93 -19.45
C SER A 142 -2.33 -2.65 -18.85
N MET A 143 -2.55 -3.01 -17.60
CA MET A 143 -3.82 -2.72 -16.89
C MET A 143 -3.99 -1.22 -16.63
N ILE A 144 -2.90 -0.48 -16.36
CA ILE A 144 -2.91 0.99 -16.27
C ILE A 144 -3.31 1.60 -17.60
N ASP A 145 -2.72 1.15 -18.73
CA ASP A 145 -3.05 1.64 -20.08
C ASP A 145 -4.52 1.40 -20.44
N LYS A 146 -5.08 0.29 -19.98
CA LYS A 146 -6.49 -0.06 -20.20
C LYS A 146 -7.45 0.68 -19.24
N GLY A 147 -6.94 1.45 -18.28
CA GLY A 147 -7.75 2.16 -17.29
C GLY A 147 -8.46 1.24 -16.29
N ILE A 148 -7.94 0.03 -16.04
CA ILE A 148 -8.50 -0.92 -15.08
C ILE A 148 -7.63 -1.12 -13.82
N PHE A 149 -6.50 -0.44 -13.75
CA PHE A 149 -5.63 -0.34 -12.56
C PHE A 149 -5.55 1.13 -12.15
N ILE A 150 -5.40 1.41 -10.85
CA ILE A 150 -5.19 2.78 -10.36
C ILE A 150 -4.03 3.42 -11.14
N PRO A 151 -4.21 4.65 -11.67
CA PRO A 151 -3.31 5.23 -12.65
C PRO A 151 -2.00 5.75 -12.03
N TYR A 152 -1.26 4.88 -11.35
CA TYR A 152 0.10 5.18 -10.93
C TYR A 152 1.00 5.47 -12.15
N HIS A 153 1.98 6.33 -11.96
CA HIS A 153 3.03 6.48 -12.96
C HIS A 153 3.75 5.15 -13.18
N LYS A 154 3.97 4.76 -14.43
CA LYS A 154 4.63 3.47 -14.75
C LYS A 154 6.04 3.38 -14.16
N SER A 155 6.77 4.52 -14.11
CA SER A 155 8.08 4.58 -13.45
C SER A 155 7.99 4.32 -11.95
N PHE A 156 6.86 4.64 -11.31
CA PHE A 156 6.63 4.28 -9.92
C PHE A 156 6.43 2.78 -9.77
N ILE A 157 5.69 2.14 -10.68
CA ILE A 157 5.58 0.67 -10.72
C ILE A 157 6.97 0.03 -10.92
N ASP A 158 7.81 0.58 -11.83
CA ASP A 158 9.19 0.09 -11.99
C ASP A 158 9.97 0.16 -10.68
N MET A 159 9.83 1.26 -9.95
CA MET A 159 10.48 1.45 -8.67
C MET A 159 9.98 0.46 -7.60
N LEU A 160 8.66 0.19 -7.53
CA LEU A 160 8.11 -0.81 -6.60
C LEU A 160 8.74 -2.19 -6.84
N PHE A 161 8.80 -2.62 -8.09
CA PHE A 161 9.41 -3.91 -8.45
C PHE A 161 10.93 -3.92 -8.22
N HIS A 162 11.62 -2.80 -8.42
CA HIS A 162 13.03 -2.70 -8.07
C HIS A 162 13.26 -2.96 -6.58
N PHE A 163 12.43 -2.39 -5.71
CA PHE A 163 12.55 -2.55 -4.26
C PHE A 163 12.05 -3.90 -3.73
N SER A 164 11.41 -4.75 -4.55
CA SER A 164 11.01 -6.10 -4.14
C SER A 164 12.21 -6.96 -3.74
N HIS A 165 13.31 -6.84 -4.47
CA HIS A 165 14.52 -7.66 -4.29
C HIS A 165 15.76 -6.86 -3.85
N ASN A 166 15.72 -5.53 -3.97
CA ASN A 166 16.83 -4.65 -3.67
C ASN A 166 16.57 -3.81 -2.44
N SER A 167 17.55 -3.70 -1.56
CA SER A 167 17.46 -2.88 -0.35
C SER A 167 17.92 -1.44 -0.55
N GLY A 168 18.35 -1.06 -1.75
CA GLY A 168 18.87 0.26 -2.06
C GLY A 168 18.63 0.67 -3.50
N MET A 169 18.96 1.91 -3.81
CA MET A 169 18.79 2.51 -5.14
C MET A 169 19.92 2.16 -6.11
N ILE A 170 20.98 1.53 -5.64
CA ILE A 170 22.15 1.18 -6.43
C ILE A 170 22.19 -0.34 -6.49
N THR A 171 22.15 -0.89 -7.70
CA THR A 171 22.44 -2.31 -7.92
C THR A 171 23.91 -2.57 -7.60
N LYS A 172 24.19 -3.53 -6.75
CA LYS A 172 25.56 -4.06 -6.56
C LYS A 172 25.93 -4.92 -7.78
N GLY A 173 26.02 -4.31 -8.94
CA GLY A 173 26.51 -4.92 -10.14
C GLY A 173 27.64 -4.03 -10.63
N ASP A 174 28.86 -4.57 -10.65
CA ASP A 174 29.98 -4.08 -11.44
C ASP A 174 30.69 -2.81 -10.96
N VAL A 175 31.00 -2.72 -9.68
CA VAL A 175 32.22 -2.03 -9.26
C VAL A 175 33.30 -3.08 -9.05
N SER A 176 33.85 -3.56 -10.16
CA SER A 176 35.12 -4.25 -10.23
C SER A 176 36.25 -3.23 -10.29
#